data_b46675013aa9cb00d05605745afb2ab5
#
_entry.id   b46675013aa9cb00d05605745afb2ab5
#
_cell.length_a   1.000
_cell.length_b   1.000
_cell.length_c   1.000
_cell.angle_alpha   90.00
_cell.angle_beta   90.00
_cell.angle_gamma   90.00
#
_symmetry.space_group_name_H-M   'P 1'
#
loop_
_entity.id
_entity.type
_entity.pdbx_description
1 polymer ?
#
loop_
_entity_poly.entity_id
_entity_poly.type
_entity_poly.pdbx_seq_one_letter_code
_entity_poly.pdbx_strand_id
1 'polypeptide(L)'
;MKMRTRVIPLLAALLVVSVFSPRASAQGTATSAPITDISYEVTFTRANAAQRLVTSAMTFTVGGNAPVILSLPAWTPGAYEIANFARNVSSFAAEEAGNSLAWDKLDPDTWRVRPRGAGEVTVRFDYEADSLDNAHAWSRPDFLLFNGTNLFLYPEGRGFDFSATVSVNTETGWKIATGMTSTGPRTFASSNYHDLVDMPFFVGQFDLDSAQISGTWVRFATYPSGSVSGGARVAVWDALKRVIPAEVRVFGEVPWSTYSVLQIADLSYGGGSGLEHQNSHVDVVSPALLVTPILPSLYAHEIFHAWNVKRLRPSDLWPYRYDQEQSTPLLWISEGITDYYADLAEVRSGLISAVGFYSVTSDKISQVASLPPTALEDASLSTWIHPRDGTEYIYYPKGSLAGFLIDIIIRDASDNRRSLDDVMRELYNTDYKNNRGFTSDEWWSAVGRAANGKSFTDFYARYVDGREPYPWDAVLPLAGMRLARDTINSPQVGIESVQDSSGLHVTAVVPGSAAQMAGVLPGDLLLAVGGINVDDPAWSSKFRAKYGRSPEGSPMPIVVRRNGREQSLEARLHWVSRVESRVVEDPRASAKARRVREGILRGTTRP
;
A
#
# COMPACT_ATOMS: atom_id res chain seq x y z
N MET A 1 -68.54 -58.67 -21.18
CA MET A 1 -68.34 -57.72 -20.11
C MET A 1 -67.16 -58.28 -19.27
N LYS A 2 -65.94 -57.84 -19.55
CA LYS A 2 -64.76 -58.40 -18.94
C LYS A 2 -64.15 -57.33 -18.00
N MET A 3 -64.18 -57.60 -16.69
CA MET A 3 -63.52 -56.83 -15.66
C MET A 3 -61.98 -56.99 -15.76
N ARG A 4 -61.28 -55.92 -15.88
CA ARG A 4 -59.78 -55.90 -15.78
C ARG A 4 -59.41 -55.43 -14.41
N THR A 5 -58.80 -56.33 -13.64
CA THR A 5 -58.14 -56.10 -12.34
C THR A 5 -56.87 -55.32 -12.58
N ARG A 6 -56.73 -54.16 -11.93
CA ARG A 6 -55.39 -53.41 -11.89
C ARG A 6 -54.63 -53.83 -10.63
N VAL A 7 -53.46 -54.34 -10.83
CA VAL A 7 -52.47 -54.62 -9.78
C VAL A 7 -51.67 -53.32 -9.54
N ILE A 8 -51.65 -52.86 -8.29
CA ILE A 8 -50.86 -51.73 -7.84
C ILE A 8 -49.59 -52.30 -7.23
N PRO A 9 -48.38 -51.91 -7.70
CA PRO A 9 -47.15 -52.29 -6.99
C PRO A 9 -46.90 -51.41 -5.76
N LEU A 10 -46.70 -52.02 -4.62
CA LEU A 10 -46.25 -51.42 -3.37
C LEU A 10 -44.79 -50.94 -3.58
N LEU A 11 -44.55 -49.65 -3.56
CA LEU A 11 -43.21 -49.07 -3.49
C LEU A 11 -42.79 -49.07 -1.99
N ALA A 12 -41.85 -49.88 -1.66
CA ALA A 12 -41.18 -49.82 -0.36
C ALA A 12 -40.22 -48.63 -0.32
N ALA A 13 -40.59 -47.60 0.44
CA ALA A 13 -39.70 -46.46 0.69
C ALA A 13 -38.60 -46.88 1.71
N LEU A 14 -37.37 -47.05 1.23
CA LEU A 14 -36.19 -47.15 2.10
C LEU A 14 -35.93 -45.74 2.71
N LEU A 15 -36.22 -45.62 4.02
CA LEU A 15 -35.75 -44.44 4.79
C LEU A 15 -34.24 -44.59 5.01
N VAL A 16 -33.44 -43.85 4.22
CA VAL A 16 -32.02 -43.64 4.51
C VAL A 16 -31.94 -42.63 5.65
N VAL A 17 -31.76 -43.11 6.88
CA VAL A 17 -31.41 -42.28 8.02
C VAL A 17 -29.96 -41.82 7.80
N SER A 18 -29.78 -40.62 7.24
CA SER A 18 -28.50 -39.96 7.23
C SER A 18 -28.12 -39.60 8.65
N VAL A 19 -27.22 -40.38 9.25
CA VAL A 19 -26.55 -40.02 10.50
C VAL A 19 -25.70 -38.79 10.15
N PHE A 20 -26.19 -37.60 10.41
CA PHE A 20 -25.37 -36.41 10.47
C PHE A 20 -24.42 -36.58 11.66
N SER A 21 -23.18 -37.02 11.42
CA SER A 21 -22.11 -36.82 12.37
C SER A 21 -22.02 -35.30 12.60
N PRO A 22 -22.09 -34.80 13.83
CA PRO A 22 -21.83 -33.41 14.08
C PRO A 22 -20.42 -33.11 13.54
N ARG A 23 -20.34 -32.17 12.56
CA ARG A 23 -19.06 -31.58 12.21
C ARG A 23 -18.45 -31.10 13.50
N ALA A 24 -17.23 -31.55 13.75
CA ALA A 24 -16.43 -31.08 14.87
C ALA A 24 -16.57 -29.55 14.93
N SER A 25 -17.08 -29.07 16.04
CA SER A 25 -17.02 -27.66 16.42
C SER A 25 -15.59 -27.19 16.20
N ALA A 26 -15.43 -25.96 15.73
CA ALA A 26 -14.15 -25.30 15.60
C ALA A 26 -13.24 -25.70 16.77
N GLN A 27 -12.16 -26.43 16.49
CA GLN A 27 -11.12 -26.67 17.47
C GLN A 27 -10.63 -25.29 17.86
N GLY A 28 -10.84 -24.89 19.10
CA GLY A 28 -10.20 -23.71 19.65
C GLY A 28 -8.71 -23.81 19.32
N THR A 29 -8.11 -22.73 18.84
CA THR A 29 -6.71 -22.67 18.46
C THR A 29 -5.88 -23.27 19.57
N ALA A 30 -5.18 -24.37 19.28
CA ALA A 30 -4.42 -25.08 20.29
C ALA A 30 -3.24 -24.19 20.71
N THR A 31 -3.16 -23.84 21.98
CA THR A 31 -2.11 -22.96 22.51
C THR A 31 -0.78 -23.71 22.59
N SER A 32 0.28 -23.12 22.09
CA SER A 32 1.66 -23.61 22.18
C SER A 32 2.11 -23.80 23.63
N ALA A 33 2.98 -24.78 23.90
CA ALA A 33 3.78 -24.77 25.13
C ALA A 33 4.58 -23.44 25.23
N PRO A 34 4.86 -22.96 26.46
CA PRO A 34 5.75 -21.81 26.63
C PRO A 34 7.15 -22.09 26.08
N ILE A 35 7.72 -21.11 25.38
CA ILE A 35 9.10 -21.12 24.88
C ILE A 35 9.83 -19.86 25.33
N THR A 36 11.15 -19.94 25.50
CA THR A 36 12.03 -18.82 25.87
C THR A 36 13.28 -18.79 24.99
N ASP A 37 14.11 -17.76 25.15
CA ASP A 37 15.41 -17.61 24.49
C ASP A 37 15.31 -17.72 22.95
N ILE A 38 14.34 -17.01 22.38
CA ILE A 38 14.01 -17.11 20.97
C ILE A 38 15.06 -16.39 20.14
N SER A 39 15.59 -17.09 19.14
CA SER A 39 16.50 -16.53 18.13
C SER A 39 16.15 -17.06 16.74
N TYR A 40 16.43 -16.24 15.74
CA TYR A 40 16.28 -16.59 14.33
C TYR A 40 17.62 -16.47 13.60
N GLU A 41 17.88 -17.43 12.71
CA GLU A 41 18.97 -17.36 11.75
C GLU A 41 18.41 -17.39 10.33
N VAL A 42 18.75 -16.38 9.52
CA VAL A 42 18.41 -16.32 8.11
C VAL A 42 19.68 -16.59 7.31
N THR A 43 19.70 -17.64 6.50
CA THR A 43 20.82 -17.99 5.63
C THR A 43 20.46 -17.71 4.17
N PHE A 44 21.25 -16.80 3.55
CA PHE A 44 21.18 -16.51 2.12
C PHE A 44 22.56 -16.33 1.55
N THR A 45 22.98 -17.31 0.74
CA THR A 45 24.27 -17.38 0.05
C THR A 45 24.04 -17.52 -1.45
N ARG A 46 25.11 -17.54 -2.24
CA ARG A 46 25.01 -17.81 -3.69
C ARG A 46 24.39 -19.18 -4.00
N ALA A 47 24.58 -20.16 -3.12
CA ALA A 47 23.98 -21.48 -3.26
C ALA A 47 22.45 -21.43 -3.07
N ASN A 48 21.97 -20.68 -2.08
CA ASN A 48 20.54 -20.42 -1.88
C ASN A 48 19.95 -19.62 -3.04
N ALA A 49 20.63 -18.56 -3.47
CA ALA A 49 20.22 -17.70 -4.58
C ALA A 49 20.04 -18.45 -5.90
N ALA A 50 20.91 -19.43 -6.19
CA ALA A 50 20.82 -20.27 -7.39
C ALA A 50 19.52 -21.10 -7.43
N GLN A 51 18.89 -21.36 -6.30
CA GLN A 51 17.64 -22.09 -6.15
C GLN A 51 16.45 -21.17 -5.84
N ARG A 52 16.69 -19.85 -5.72
CA ARG A 52 15.71 -18.84 -5.25
C ARG A 52 15.13 -19.18 -3.87
N LEU A 53 15.93 -19.78 -3.01
CA LEU A 53 15.57 -20.17 -1.67
C LEU A 53 16.26 -19.27 -0.65
N VAL A 54 15.62 -19.09 0.49
CA VAL A 54 16.21 -18.57 1.72
C VAL A 54 15.91 -19.55 2.83
N THR A 55 16.91 -19.90 3.66
CA THR A 55 16.71 -20.79 4.79
C THR A 55 16.47 -19.98 6.06
N SER A 56 15.40 -20.26 6.77
CA SER A 56 15.09 -19.71 8.10
C SER A 56 15.20 -20.79 9.16
N ALA A 57 15.85 -20.48 10.26
CA ALA A 57 15.87 -21.33 11.44
C ALA A 57 15.43 -20.52 12.67
N MET A 58 14.57 -21.12 13.51
CA MET A 58 14.13 -20.59 14.79
C MET A 58 14.63 -21.51 15.89
N THR A 59 15.42 -21.00 16.83
CA THR A 59 15.90 -21.73 18.00
C THR A 59 15.26 -21.16 19.26
N PHE A 60 14.82 -22.03 20.16
CA PHE A 60 14.16 -21.67 21.41
C PHE A 60 14.32 -22.75 22.48
N THR A 61 14.12 -22.39 23.74
CA THR A 61 14.17 -23.29 24.89
C THR A 61 12.77 -23.71 25.29
N VAL A 62 12.58 -25.01 25.56
CA VAL A 62 11.34 -25.60 26.10
C VAL A 62 11.56 -26.14 27.51
N GLY A 63 10.54 -26.03 28.39
CA GLY A 63 10.58 -26.53 29.77
C GLY A 63 10.19 -28.00 29.95
N GLY A 64 9.87 -28.74 28.86
CA GLY A 64 9.41 -30.13 28.93
C GLY A 64 8.99 -30.66 27.56
N ASN A 65 8.17 -31.71 27.54
CA ASN A 65 7.74 -32.42 26.34
C ASN A 65 6.34 -32.00 25.81
N ALA A 66 5.75 -30.94 26.35
CA ALA A 66 4.48 -30.42 25.83
C ALA A 66 4.65 -29.90 24.41
N PRO A 67 3.67 -30.12 23.52
CA PRO A 67 3.79 -29.69 22.12
C PRO A 67 3.98 -28.18 21.98
N VAL A 68 4.93 -27.80 21.14
CA VAL A 68 5.12 -26.42 20.68
C VAL A 68 4.37 -26.24 19.36
N ILE A 69 3.55 -25.20 19.29
CA ILE A 69 2.76 -24.87 18.11
C ILE A 69 3.29 -23.55 17.56
N LEU A 70 3.73 -23.56 16.32
CA LEU A 70 4.36 -22.43 15.65
C LEU A 70 3.57 -22.07 14.40
N SER A 71 3.23 -20.81 14.24
CA SER A 71 2.54 -20.30 13.05
C SER A 71 3.42 -19.30 12.29
N LEU A 72 3.25 -19.25 10.97
CA LEU A 72 3.82 -18.22 10.11
C LEU A 72 2.71 -17.19 9.81
N PRO A 73 3.01 -15.89 9.80
CA PRO A 73 2.04 -14.89 9.36
C PRO A 73 1.40 -15.23 8.01
N ALA A 74 0.12 -14.91 7.87
CA ALA A 74 -0.61 -15.08 6.61
C ALA A 74 -0.56 -13.82 5.73
N TRP A 75 -0.18 -12.67 6.31
CA TRP A 75 -0.12 -11.38 5.62
C TRP A 75 0.91 -10.44 6.25
N THR A 76 1.26 -9.37 5.53
CA THR A 76 2.13 -8.28 6.01
C THR A 76 1.28 -7.04 6.27
N PRO A 77 1.32 -6.45 7.50
CA PRO A 77 0.60 -5.21 7.80
C PRO A 77 0.99 -4.06 6.86
N GLY A 78 -0.01 -3.47 6.21
CA GLY A 78 0.13 -2.48 5.15
C GLY A 78 -0.28 -3.02 3.77
N ALA A 79 -0.12 -4.33 3.51
CA ALA A 79 -0.52 -4.92 2.23
C ALA A 79 -2.02 -5.19 2.11
N TYR A 80 -2.72 -5.34 3.24
CA TYR A 80 -4.18 -5.60 3.31
C TYR A 80 -4.64 -6.76 2.42
N GLU A 81 -3.83 -7.81 2.32
CA GLU A 81 -4.07 -9.00 1.51
C GLU A 81 -3.62 -10.25 2.25
N ILE A 82 -4.43 -11.33 2.22
CA ILE A 82 -4.01 -12.64 2.73
C ILE A 82 -3.12 -13.32 1.70
N ALA A 83 -1.82 -13.21 1.90
CA ALA A 83 -0.81 -13.75 1.00
C ALA A 83 -0.55 -15.25 1.19
N ASN A 84 -0.90 -15.82 2.37
CA ASN A 84 -0.65 -17.23 2.72
C ASN A 84 0.82 -17.63 2.52
N PHE A 85 1.75 -16.91 3.15
CA PHE A 85 3.20 -17.08 2.99
C PHE A 85 3.68 -18.51 3.19
N ALA A 86 3.01 -19.30 4.03
CA ALA A 86 3.35 -20.70 4.28
C ALA A 86 3.28 -21.61 3.04
N ARG A 87 2.66 -21.15 1.94
CA ARG A 87 2.68 -21.87 0.64
C ARG A 87 4.08 -21.95 0.03
N ASN A 88 4.97 -21.03 0.39
CA ASN A 88 6.34 -20.96 -0.10
C ASN A 88 7.33 -21.75 0.79
N VAL A 89 6.84 -22.36 1.91
CA VAL A 89 7.66 -23.14 2.84
C VAL A 89 7.86 -24.56 2.33
N SER A 90 9.11 -25.00 2.33
CA SER A 90 9.53 -26.36 2.02
C SER A 90 10.57 -26.86 3.02
N SER A 91 10.91 -28.13 2.98
CA SER A 91 11.98 -28.75 3.80
C SER A 91 11.84 -28.49 5.32
N PHE A 92 10.61 -28.37 5.83
CA PHE A 92 10.40 -28.13 7.26
C PHE A 92 10.97 -29.27 8.10
N ALA A 93 11.76 -28.95 9.11
CA ALA A 93 12.40 -29.92 10.00
C ALA A 93 12.47 -29.34 11.42
N ALA A 94 12.42 -30.20 12.41
CA ALA A 94 12.61 -29.85 13.82
C ALA A 94 13.61 -30.82 14.46
N GLU A 95 14.49 -30.32 15.31
CA GLU A 95 15.52 -31.10 16.00
C GLU A 95 15.75 -30.63 17.43
N GLU A 96 16.18 -31.57 18.27
CA GLU A 96 16.58 -31.37 19.66
C GLU A 96 17.89 -32.11 19.89
N ALA A 97 18.95 -31.40 20.29
CA ALA A 97 20.29 -31.99 20.48
C ALA A 97 20.77 -32.84 19.28
N GLY A 98 20.52 -32.37 18.04
CA GLY A 98 20.89 -33.05 16.79
C GLY A 98 20.01 -34.26 16.43
N ASN A 99 18.92 -34.52 17.13
CA ASN A 99 17.98 -35.59 16.81
C ASN A 99 16.69 -35.03 16.25
N SER A 100 16.21 -35.56 15.14
CA SER A 100 14.93 -35.18 14.53
C SER A 100 13.76 -35.36 15.46
N LEU A 101 12.89 -34.37 15.53
CA LEU A 101 11.63 -34.38 16.26
C LEU A 101 10.46 -34.71 15.36
N ALA A 102 9.44 -35.33 15.92
CA ALA A 102 8.17 -35.53 15.24
C ALA A 102 7.41 -34.18 15.15
N TRP A 103 6.85 -33.91 13.98
CA TRP A 103 6.01 -32.75 13.74
C TRP A 103 4.87 -33.08 12.78
N ASP A 104 3.80 -32.28 12.80
CA ASP A 104 2.68 -32.33 11.85
C ASP A 104 2.08 -30.93 11.68
N LYS A 105 1.32 -30.71 10.59
CA LYS A 105 0.55 -29.49 10.39
C LYS A 105 -0.81 -29.57 11.07
N LEU A 106 -1.23 -28.47 11.71
CA LEU A 106 -2.58 -28.32 12.26
C LEU A 106 -3.53 -27.62 11.26
N ASP A 107 -2.98 -26.70 10.47
CA ASP A 107 -3.64 -25.97 9.39
C ASP A 107 -2.58 -25.53 8.33
N PRO A 108 -2.93 -24.72 7.29
CA PRO A 108 -1.99 -24.37 6.23
C PRO A 108 -0.71 -23.66 6.67
N ASP A 109 -0.72 -22.89 7.75
CA ASP A 109 0.38 -22.05 8.20
C ASP A 109 0.87 -22.34 9.63
N THR A 110 0.36 -23.43 10.26
CA THR A 110 0.65 -23.82 11.66
C THR A 110 1.22 -25.21 11.74
N TRP A 111 2.37 -25.34 12.44
CA TRP A 111 3.08 -26.59 12.70
C TRP A 111 3.09 -26.92 14.19
N ARG A 112 2.85 -28.19 14.52
CA ARG A 112 3.00 -28.73 15.87
C ARG A 112 4.26 -29.56 15.95
N VAL A 113 5.21 -29.16 16.79
CA VAL A 113 6.47 -29.84 17.08
C VAL A 113 6.36 -30.54 18.42
N ARG A 114 6.90 -31.77 18.55
CA ARG A 114 6.85 -32.59 19.78
C ARG A 114 8.24 -32.74 20.37
N PRO A 115 8.66 -31.88 21.31
CA PRO A 115 9.90 -32.01 22.05
C PRO A 115 9.92 -33.33 22.84
N ARG A 116 11.12 -33.85 23.07
CA ARG A 116 11.30 -35.08 23.88
C ARG A 116 11.42 -34.79 25.37
N GLY A 117 11.87 -33.59 25.72
CA GLY A 117 12.10 -33.17 27.11
C GLY A 117 12.30 -31.67 27.23
N ALA A 118 12.87 -31.22 28.33
CA ALA A 118 13.33 -29.86 28.50
C ALA A 118 14.67 -29.67 27.77
N GLY A 119 14.82 -28.58 27.01
CA GLY A 119 16.05 -28.30 26.28
C GLY A 119 15.86 -27.32 25.14
N GLU A 120 16.90 -27.19 24.33
CA GLU A 120 16.91 -26.34 23.15
C GLU A 120 16.34 -27.10 21.95
N VAL A 121 15.44 -26.47 21.23
CA VAL A 121 14.81 -26.96 20.00
C VAL A 121 15.10 -26.00 18.87
N THR A 122 15.49 -26.53 17.72
CA THR A 122 15.64 -25.77 16.48
C THR A 122 14.62 -26.25 15.44
N VAL A 123 13.88 -25.33 14.86
CA VAL A 123 13.00 -25.54 13.70
C VAL A 123 13.60 -24.84 12.50
N ARG A 124 13.67 -25.54 11.36
CA ARG A 124 14.25 -25.00 10.12
C ARG A 124 13.31 -25.26 8.95
N PHE A 125 13.30 -24.33 7.99
CA PHE A 125 12.64 -24.52 6.69
C PHE A 125 13.33 -23.72 5.60
N ASP A 126 13.10 -24.09 4.35
CA ASP A 126 13.45 -23.32 3.17
C ASP A 126 12.21 -22.56 2.67
N TYR A 127 12.40 -21.33 2.24
CA TYR A 127 11.36 -20.45 1.72
C TYR A 127 11.69 -20.03 0.30
N GLU A 128 10.73 -20.17 -0.63
CA GLU A 128 10.89 -19.72 -2.03
C GLU A 128 10.72 -18.21 -2.12
N ALA A 129 11.78 -17.51 -2.57
CA ALA A 129 11.85 -16.06 -2.68
C ALA A 129 11.83 -15.63 -4.15
N ASP A 130 10.67 -15.74 -4.79
CA ASP A 130 10.50 -15.51 -6.24
C ASP A 130 9.38 -14.49 -6.61
N SER A 131 8.76 -13.82 -5.63
CA SER A 131 7.69 -12.87 -5.88
C SER A 131 8.20 -11.44 -5.74
N LEU A 132 8.23 -10.67 -6.85
CA LEU A 132 8.63 -9.26 -6.83
C LEU A 132 7.44 -8.36 -6.50
N ASP A 133 7.32 -8.03 -5.25
CA ASP A 133 6.52 -6.94 -4.72
C ASP A 133 7.13 -6.46 -3.38
N ASN A 134 6.44 -5.60 -2.66
CA ASN A 134 6.94 -5.05 -1.40
C ASN A 134 6.57 -5.88 -0.15
N ALA A 135 5.70 -6.90 -0.26
CA ALA A 135 5.23 -7.73 0.86
C ALA A 135 5.85 -9.14 0.89
N HIS A 136 6.26 -9.66 -0.27
CA HIS A 136 6.83 -11.00 -0.40
C HIS A 136 8.37 -11.00 -0.39
N ALA A 137 8.95 -12.20 -0.21
CA ALA A 137 10.38 -12.39 -0.40
C ALA A 137 10.73 -12.54 -1.89
N TRP A 138 11.81 -11.89 -2.28
CA TRP A 138 12.30 -11.90 -3.65
C TRP A 138 13.82 -11.95 -3.72
N SER A 139 14.36 -12.80 -4.59
CA SER A 139 15.80 -13.00 -4.71
C SER A 139 16.32 -12.87 -6.14
N ARG A 140 17.61 -12.55 -6.21
CA ARG A 140 18.46 -12.54 -7.39
C ARG A 140 19.79 -13.24 -7.05
N PRO A 141 20.66 -13.54 -8.00
CA PRO A 141 21.94 -14.23 -7.72
C PRO A 141 22.83 -13.55 -6.67
N ASP A 142 22.61 -12.27 -6.42
CA ASP A 142 23.43 -11.44 -5.53
C ASP A 142 22.61 -10.57 -4.57
N PHE A 143 21.28 -10.85 -4.47
CA PHE A 143 20.38 -9.99 -3.69
C PHE A 143 19.17 -10.76 -3.16
N LEU A 144 18.72 -10.39 -1.96
CA LEU A 144 17.48 -10.84 -1.34
C LEU A 144 16.75 -9.65 -0.69
N LEU A 145 15.45 -9.54 -0.96
CA LEU A 145 14.46 -8.86 -0.14
C LEU A 145 13.66 -9.91 0.63
N PHE A 146 13.42 -9.70 1.92
CA PHE A 146 12.37 -10.40 2.66
C PHE A 146 11.78 -9.50 3.75
N ASN A 147 10.51 -9.72 4.06
CA ASN A 147 9.84 -9.16 5.24
C ASN A 147 9.89 -10.18 6.38
N GLY A 148 9.92 -9.71 7.63
CA GLY A 148 9.92 -10.61 8.79
C GLY A 148 8.71 -11.56 8.81
N THR A 149 7.56 -11.12 8.29
CA THR A 149 6.35 -11.93 8.11
C THR A 149 6.52 -13.14 7.19
N ASN A 150 7.51 -13.12 6.29
CA ASN A 150 7.79 -14.24 5.39
C ASN A 150 8.55 -15.37 6.09
N LEU A 151 9.34 -15.08 7.14
CA LEU A 151 10.36 -16.00 7.65
C LEU A 151 10.29 -16.31 9.16
N PHE A 152 9.63 -15.45 9.97
CA PHE A 152 9.71 -15.57 11.41
C PHE A 152 8.44 -16.18 11.99
N LEU A 153 8.54 -17.46 12.42
CA LEU A 153 7.48 -18.17 13.11
C LEU A 153 7.22 -17.57 14.50
N TYR A 154 6.00 -17.72 15.01
CA TYR A 154 5.63 -17.31 16.36
C TYR A 154 4.91 -18.43 17.11
N PRO A 155 4.96 -18.47 18.46
CA PRO A 155 4.24 -19.46 19.27
C PRO A 155 2.74 -19.15 19.29
N GLU A 156 1.94 -20.05 18.70
CA GLU A 156 0.50 -19.90 18.55
C GLU A 156 -0.23 -19.79 19.89
N GLY A 157 -1.22 -18.88 19.96
CA GLY A 157 -2.02 -18.64 21.16
C GLY A 157 -1.24 -18.06 22.35
N ARG A 158 -0.01 -17.57 22.11
CA ARG A 158 0.80 -16.81 23.08
C ARG A 158 0.79 -15.33 22.70
N GLY A 159 1.08 -14.46 23.65
CA GLY A 159 1.26 -13.05 23.38
C GLY A 159 2.49 -12.78 22.49
N PHE A 160 2.52 -11.61 21.86
CA PHE A 160 3.62 -11.17 21.01
C PHE A 160 4.71 -10.37 21.74
N ASP A 161 4.61 -10.24 23.05
CA ASP A 161 5.56 -9.53 23.92
C ASP A 161 6.74 -10.42 24.29
N PHE A 162 7.46 -10.93 23.28
CA PHE A 162 8.72 -11.66 23.49
C PHE A 162 9.84 -11.02 22.69
N SER A 163 11.01 -10.94 23.32
CA SER A 163 12.23 -10.47 22.66
C SER A 163 12.84 -11.59 21.82
N ALA A 164 13.48 -11.19 20.70
CA ALA A 164 14.22 -12.12 19.86
C ALA A 164 15.46 -11.46 19.26
N THR A 165 16.43 -12.30 18.89
CA THR A 165 17.59 -11.91 18.10
C THR A 165 17.49 -12.49 16.69
N VAL A 166 18.02 -11.77 15.70
CA VAL A 166 18.12 -12.23 14.32
C VAL A 166 19.57 -12.20 13.89
N SER A 167 20.09 -13.31 13.40
CA SER A 167 21.39 -13.39 12.74
C SER A 167 21.21 -13.64 11.23
N VAL A 168 22.02 -13.00 10.41
CA VAL A 168 22.01 -13.15 8.96
C VAL A 168 23.32 -13.79 8.51
N ASN A 169 23.26 -15.03 8.08
CA ASN A 169 24.38 -15.77 7.51
C ASN A 169 24.40 -15.56 5.98
N THR A 170 25.43 -14.87 5.48
CA THR A 170 25.52 -14.51 4.08
C THR A 170 26.97 -14.40 3.62
N GLU A 171 27.20 -14.19 2.34
CA GLU A 171 28.53 -14.10 1.73
C GLU A 171 29.40 -13.01 2.32
N THR A 172 30.70 -13.23 2.30
CA THR A 172 31.67 -12.21 2.71
C THR A 172 31.57 -10.99 1.76
N GLY A 173 31.44 -9.79 2.35
CA GLY A 173 31.34 -8.55 1.58
C GLY A 173 29.91 -8.18 1.12
N TRP A 174 28.92 -9.06 1.31
CA TRP A 174 27.53 -8.67 1.12
C TRP A 174 27.05 -7.75 2.25
N LYS A 175 26.23 -6.77 1.88
CA LYS A 175 25.66 -5.77 2.78
C LYS A 175 24.32 -6.24 3.35
N ILE A 176 23.92 -5.65 4.47
CA ILE A 176 22.60 -5.80 5.07
C ILE A 176 22.05 -4.40 5.33
N ALA A 177 20.82 -4.15 4.93
CA ALA A 177 20.07 -2.94 5.29
C ALA A 177 18.67 -3.33 5.80
N THR A 178 18.26 -2.75 6.92
CA THR A 178 16.97 -2.98 7.58
C THR A 178 16.66 -1.81 8.52
N GLY A 179 15.40 -1.70 8.95
CA GLY A 179 14.98 -0.78 10.03
C GLY A 179 15.27 -1.32 11.44
N MET A 180 15.70 -2.58 11.58
CA MET A 180 15.92 -3.22 12.88
C MET A 180 17.16 -2.69 13.59
N THR A 181 17.13 -2.70 14.92
CA THR A 181 18.27 -2.30 15.75
C THR A 181 19.41 -3.31 15.63
N SER A 182 20.57 -2.85 15.16
CA SER A 182 21.79 -3.66 15.04
C SER A 182 22.45 -3.84 16.42
N THR A 183 22.80 -5.07 16.74
CA THR A 183 23.61 -5.46 17.92
C THR A 183 25.00 -5.94 17.53
N GLY A 184 25.27 -6.08 16.23
CA GLY A 184 26.55 -6.46 15.63
C GLY A 184 26.50 -6.36 14.11
N PRO A 185 27.58 -6.68 13.40
CA PRO A 185 27.64 -6.53 11.94
C PRO A 185 26.59 -7.29 11.16
N ARG A 186 26.10 -8.41 11.70
CA ARG A 186 25.10 -9.30 11.08
C ARG A 186 24.05 -9.77 12.07
N THR A 187 23.94 -9.09 13.21
CA THR A 187 23.02 -9.44 14.29
C THR A 187 22.15 -8.25 14.65
N PHE A 188 20.91 -8.55 14.92
CA PHE A 188 19.86 -7.58 15.20
C PHE A 188 19.02 -8.05 16.37
N ALA A 189 18.28 -7.17 17.02
CA ALA A 189 17.38 -7.52 18.11
C ALA A 189 16.08 -6.74 18.06
N SER A 190 15.02 -7.37 18.52
CA SER A 190 13.72 -6.75 18.74
C SER A 190 13.21 -7.12 20.14
N SER A 191 12.47 -6.19 20.76
CA SER A 191 11.88 -6.37 22.09
C SER A 191 10.52 -7.09 22.07
N ASN A 192 9.87 -7.15 20.91
CA ASN A 192 8.58 -7.79 20.72
C ASN A 192 8.43 -8.32 19.29
N TYR A 193 7.47 -9.19 19.07
CA TYR A 193 7.25 -9.81 17.76
C TYR A 193 6.69 -8.83 16.72
N HIS A 194 5.84 -7.89 17.12
CA HIS A 194 5.29 -6.90 16.18
C HIS A 194 6.39 -6.09 15.51
N ASP A 195 7.36 -5.59 16.30
CA ASP A 195 8.51 -4.87 15.78
C ASP A 195 9.47 -5.79 15.01
N LEU A 196 9.56 -7.08 15.38
CA LEU A 196 10.39 -8.07 14.70
C LEU A 196 9.95 -8.29 13.25
N VAL A 197 8.66 -8.52 13.04
CA VAL A 197 8.14 -8.85 11.70
C VAL A 197 7.90 -7.63 10.83
N ASP A 198 7.80 -6.46 11.43
CA ASP A 198 7.63 -5.17 10.73
C ASP A 198 8.98 -4.58 10.26
N MET A 199 9.98 -5.41 10.00
CA MET A 199 11.32 -4.99 9.57
C MET A 199 11.74 -5.80 8.34
N PRO A 200 11.66 -5.19 7.13
CA PRO A 200 12.20 -5.78 5.92
C PRO A 200 13.73 -5.77 5.94
N PHE A 201 14.30 -6.69 5.18
CA PHE A 201 15.75 -6.82 5.00
C PHE A 201 16.13 -6.82 3.52
N PHE A 202 17.15 -6.02 3.20
CA PHE A 202 17.97 -6.19 2.01
C PHE A 202 19.25 -6.91 2.40
N VAL A 203 19.58 -7.99 1.71
CA VAL A 203 20.81 -8.77 1.91
C VAL A 203 21.49 -8.98 0.56
N GLY A 204 22.74 -8.56 0.37
CA GLY A 204 23.42 -8.78 -0.91
C GLY A 204 24.26 -7.61 -1.40
N GLN A 205 24.34 -7.47 -2.72
CA GLN A 205 25.08 -6.41 -3.41
C GLN A 205 24.10 -5.32 -3.86
N PHE A 206 24.14 -4.19 -3.19
CA PHE A 206 23.31 -3.02 -3.48
C PHE A 206 24.04 -1.74 -3.06
N ASP A 207 23.59 -0.60 -3.55
CA ASP A 207 24.14 0.69 -3.10
C ASP A 207 23.52 1.07 -1.75
N LEU A 208 24.36 1.58 -0.85
CA LEU A 208 23.92 2.00 0.48
C LEU A 208 24.68 3.26 0.89
N ASP A 209 23.94 4.33 1.11
CA ASP A 209 24.45 5.56 1.72
C ASP A 209 23.65 5.88 2.97
N SER A 210 24.11 6.88 3.71
CA SER A 210 23.42 7.43 4.87
C SER A 210 23.69 8.93 5.03
N ALA A 211 22.72 9.62 5.61
CA ALA A 211 22.85 11.02 6.00
C ALA A 211 22.13 11.26 7.34
N GLN A 212 22.59 12.26 8.09
CA GLN A 212 21.83 12.73 9.25
C GLN A 212 20.72 13.70 8.81
N ILE A 213 19.49 13.41 9.21
CA ILE A 213 18.32 14.25 8.96
C ILE A 213 17.54 14.36 10.27
N SER A 214 17.17 15.55 10.69
CA SER A 214 16.45 15.81 11.96
C SER A 214 17.11 15.15 13.18
N GLY A 215 18.44 15.03 13.19
CA GLY A 215 19.22 14.49 14.32
C GLY A 215 19.38 12.97 14.34
N THR A 216 18.81 12.24 13.39
CA THR A 216 18.88 10.77 13.29
C THR A 216 19.50 10.34 11.96
N TRP A 217 19.94 9.08 11.90
CA TRP A 217 20.48 8.52 10.67
C TRP A 217 19.37 8.04 9.75
N VAL A 218 19.40 8.49 8.50
CA VAL A 218 18.57 7.99 7.40
C VAL A 218 19.49 7.24 6.43
N ARG A 219 19.14 6.02 6.08
CA ARG A 219 19.84 5.17 5.11
C ARG A 219 19.05 5.08 3.82
N PHE A 220 19.76 5.03 2.69
CA PHE A 220 19.16 4.82 1.37
C PHE A 220 19.84 3.65 0.69
N ALA A 221 19.14 2.53 0.60
CA ALA A 221 19.58 1.31 -0.05
C ALA A 221 18.86 1.14 -1.39
N THR A 222 19.59 0.88 -2.48
CA THR A 222 19.01 0.74 -3.82
C THR A 222 19.56 -0.49 -4.55
N TYR A 223 18.67 -1.29 -5.09
CA TYR A 223 18.97 -2.43 -5.94
C TYR A 223 18.26 -2.29 -7.31
N PRO A 224 18.90 -2.66 -8.42
CA PRO A 224 20.32 -3.05 -8.57
C PRO A 224 21.28 -1.90 -8.26
N SER A 225 22.54 -2.26 -7.94
CA SER A 225 23.58 -1.24 -7.80
C SER A 225 23.68 -0.38 -9.06
N GLY A 226 23.80 0.95 -8.88
CA GLY A 226 23.84 1.92 -9.97
C GLY A 226 22.48 2.35 -10.52
N SER A 227 21.38 1.71 -10.13
CA SER A 227 20.02 2.06 -10.60
C SER A 227 19.62 3.49 -10.27
N VAL A 228 20.03 3.99 -9.11
CA VAL A 228 19.88 5.40 -8.71
C VAL A 228 21.26 5.99 -8.49
N SER A 229 21.76 6.73 -9.46
CA SER A 229 23.12 7.29 -9.44
C SER A 229 23.16 8.73 -9.92
N GLY A 230 24.29 9.41 -9.75
CA GLY A 230 24.51 10.77 -10.24
C GLY A 230 23.45 11.76 -9.77
N GLY A 231 22.87 12.51 -10.70
CA GLY A 231 21.87 13.55 -10.41
C GLY A 231 20.59 13.00 -9.78
N ALA A 232 20.14 11.79 -10.16
CA ALA A 232 18.95 11.16 -9.58
C ALA A 232 19.17 10.87 -8.07
N ARG A 233 20.34 10.36 -7.69
CA ARG A 233 20.65 10.11 -6.27
C ARG A 233 20.73 11.40 -5.45
N VAL A 234 21.28 12.46 -6.03
CA VAL A 234 21.28 13.80 -5.40
C VAL A 234 19.86 14.31 -5.19
N ALA A 235 18.99 14.15 -6.17
CA ALA A 235 17.58 14.57 -6.09
C ALA A 235 16.81 13.80 -5.00
N VAL A 236 17.04 12.49 -4.86
CA VAL A 236 16.46 11.70 -3.76
C VAL A 236 16.88 12.24 -2.40
N TRP A 237 18.19 12.46 -2.20
CA TRP A 237 18.69 13.02 -0.93
C TRP A 237 18.16 14.44 -0.66
N ASP A 238 17.97 15.28 -1.70
CA ASP A 238 17.35 16.60 -1.55
C ASP A 238 15.89 16.46 -1.11
N ALA A 239 15.13 15.54 -1.71
CA ALA A 239 13.74 15.25 -1.32
C ALA A 239 13.65 14.78 0.14
N LEU A 240 14.41 13.76 0.54
CA LEU A 240 14.43 13.23 1.91
C LEU A 240 14.79 14.29 2.95
N LYS A 241 15.81 15.13 2.67
CA LYS A 241 16.22 16.23 3.55
C LYS A 241 15.17 17.33 3.71
N ARG A 242 14.24 17.46 2.78
CA ARG A 242 13.15 18.43 2.83
C ARG A 242 11.89 17.84 3.45
N VAL A 243 11.49 16.66 3.02
CA VAL A 243 10.24 15.99 3.44
C VAL A 243 10.30 15.63 4.93
N ILE A 244 11.32 14.89 5.37
CA ILE A 244 11.40 14.41 6.75
C ILE A 244 11.25 15.54 7.80
N PRO A 245 11.95 16.68 7.71
CA PRO A 245 11.73 17.77 8.67
C PRO A 245 10.33 18.39 8.59
N ALA A 246 9.66 18.35 7.42
CA ALA A 246 8.30 18.85 7.29
C ALA A 246 7.28 17.96 8.03
N GLU A 247 7.44 16.66 7.97
CA GLU A 247 6.61 15.67 8.67
C GLU A 247 6.89 15.64 10.18
N VAL A 248 8.17 15.68 10.57
CA VAL A 248 8.57 15.79 11.98
C VAL A 248 7.89 16.97 12.66
N ARG A 249 7.70 18.11 11.98
CA ARG A 249 7.00 19.26 12.54
C ARG A 249 5.54 18.99 12.89
N VAL A 250 4.88 18.03 12.23
CA VAL A 250 3.48 17.67 12.53
C VAL A 250 3.39 17.06 13.93
N PHE A 251 4.28 16.14 14.28
CA PHE A 251 4.25 15.41 15.55
C PHE A 251 5.16 16.01 16.63
N GLY A 252 6.18 16.77 16.22
CA GLY A 252 7.13 17.43 17.12
C GLY A 252 8.29 16.53 17.57
N GLU A 253 8.37 15.28 17.08
CA GLU A 253 9.45 14.34 17.42
C GLU A 253 9.75 13.41 16.25
N VAL A 254 10.98 12.89 16.23
CA VAL A 254 11.39 11.80 15.33
C VAL A 254 11.13 10.48 16.04
N PRO A 255 10.32 9.54 15.48
CA PRO A 255 9.90 8.34 16.20
C PRO A 255 10.88 7.18 16.08
N TRP A 256 11.96 7.32 15.34
CA TRP A 256 12.97 6.28 15.08
C TRP A 256 14.38 6.72 15.52
N SER A 257 15.23 5.77 15.81
CA SER A 257 16.67 6.00 16.00
C SER A 257 17.43 6.01 14.66
N THR A 258 17.01 5.16 13.73
CA THR A 258 17.50 5.08 12.35
C THR A 258 16.32 4.75 11.44
N TYR A 259 16.28 5.34 10.26
CA TYR A 259 15.27 5.04 9.23
C TYR A 259 15.93 4.52 7.96
N SER A 260 15.35 3.52 7.31
CA SER A 260 15.89 2.92 6.09
C SER A 260 14.88 2.99 4.94
N VAL A 261 15.26 3.68 3.86
CA VAL A 261 14.56 3.62 2.57
C VAL A 261 15.17 2.48 1.77
N LEU A 262 14.38 1.46 1.46
CA LEU A 262 14.78 0.23 0.77
C LEU A 262 14.11 0.19 -0.60
N GLN A 263 14.85 0.52 -1.67
CA GLN A 263 14.27 0.69 -3.00
C GLN A 263 14.80 -0.32 -4.00
N ILE A 264 13.88 -0.99 -4.70
CA ILE A 264 14.15 -1.84 -5.87
C ILE A 264 13.67 -1.11 -7.12
N ALA A 265 14.52 -1.03 -8.14
CA ALA A 265 14.16 -0.55 -9.48
C ALA A 265 14.26 -1.71 -10.48
N ASP A 266 13.12 -2.21 -10.97
CA ASP A 266 13.07 -3.37 -11.87
C ASP A 266 12.21 -3.08 -13.10
N LEU A 267 12.74 -3.46 -14.30
CA LEU A 267 12.06 -3.24 -15.57
C LEU A 267 10.80 -4.09 -15.75
N SER A 268 10.68 -5.20 -15.03
CA SER A 268 9.49 -6.05 -15.07
C SER A 268 8.34 -5.50 -14.21
N TYR A 269 8.60 -4.50 -13.38
CA TYR A 269 7.59 -3.88 -12.53
C TYR A 269 6.92 -2.71 -13.25
N GLY A 270 5.62 -2.82 -13.50
CA GLY A 270 4.86 -1.89 -14.37
C GLY A 270 4.43 -0.57 -13.73
N GLY A 271 4.94 -0.22 -12.55
CA GLY A 271 4.49 0.97 -11.82
C GLY A 271 5.42 1.35 -10.68
N GLY A 272 4.85 1.84 -9.59
CA GLY A 272 5.53 2.07 -8.32
C GLY A 272 4.58 1.74 -7.18
N SER A 273 5.10 1.06 -6.15
CA SER A 273 4.41 0.85 -4.88
C SER A 273 5.39 0.99 -3.74
N GLY A 274 4.90 1.47 -2.60
CA GLY A 274 5.59 1.45 -1.32
C GLY A 274 4.90 0.49 -0.35
N LEU A 275 5.62 0.12 0.69
CA LEU A 275 5.07 -0.55 1.86
C LEU A 275 5.79 -0.02 3.09
N GLU A 276 5.00 0.59 3.91
CA GLU A 276 5.42 1.24 5.13
C GLU A 276 5.78 0.23 6.23
N HIS A 277 6.82 0.59 7.00
CA HIS A 277 7.25 -0.11 8.20
C HIS A 277 7.61 0.87 9.31
N GLN A 278 7.76 0.39 10.54
CA GLN A 278 7.94 1.25 11.71
C GLN A 278 9.18 2.17 11.62
N ASN A 279 10.28 1.66 11.06
CA ASN A 279 11.56 2.38 10.91
C ASN A 279 12.16 2.24 9.50
N SER A 280 11.34 1.90 8.53
CA SER A 280 11.75 1.74 7.12
C SER A 280 10.53 1.75 6.22
N HIS A 281 10.75 1.76 4.92
CA HIS A 281 9.77 1.36 3.91
C HIS A 281 10.46 0.63 2.77
N VAL A 282 9.71 -0.16 2.03
CA VAL A 282 10.17 -0.85 0.83
C VAL A 282 9.46 -0.26 -0.38
N ASP A 283 10.22 0.25 -1.34
CA ASP A 283 9.70 0.68 -2.63
C ASP A 283 10.08 -0.31 -3.72
N VAL A 284 9.12 -0.69 -4.54
CA VAL A 284 9.37 -1.38 -5.81
C VAL A 284 8.86 -0.50 -6.93
N VAL A 285 9.76 -0.05 -7.81
CA VAL A 285 9.43 0.93 -8.83
C VAL A 285 9.94 0.54 -10.21
N SER A 286 9.21 0.91 -11.24
CA SER A 286 9.73 0.94 -12.60
C SER A 286 10.85 1.98 -12.70
N PRO A 287 11.98 1.68 -13.38
CA PRO A 287 13.04 2.67 -13.58
C PRO A 287 12.59 3.98 -14.23
N ALA A 288 11.50 3.96 -14.99
CA ALA A 288 10.92 5.18 -15.57
C ALA A 288 10.42 6.19 -14.52
N LEU A 289 10.04 5.73 -13.31
CA LEU A 289 9.56 6.60 -12.24
C LEU A 289 10.70 7.33 -11.50
N LEU A 290 11.95 6.87 -11.60
CA LEU A 290 13.10 7.43 -10.88
C LEU A 290 13.38 8.92 -11.16
N VAL A 291 12.87 9.43 -12.28
CA VAL A 291 13.08 10.82 -12.72
C VAL A 291 11.76 11.62 -12.78
N THR A 292 10.71 11.11 -12.16
CA THR A 292 9.39 11.76 -12.14
C THR A 292 9.08 12.36 -10.77
N PRO A 293 8.15 13.34 -10.69
CA PRO A 293 7.68 13.87 -9.40
C PRO A 293 6.95 12.86 -8.51
N ILE A 294 6.57 11.69 -9.05
CA ILE A 294 5.88 10.63 -8.30
C ILE A 294 6.78 10.06 -7.19
N LEU A 295 8.08 9.93 -7.44
CA LEU A 295 8.99 9.31 -6.48
C LEU A 295 9.14 10.12 -5.18
N PRO A 296 9.36 11.45 -5.16
CA PRO A 296 9.34 12.23 -3.93
C PRO A 296 8.01 12.17 -3.17
N SER A 297 6.87 12.14 -3.87
CA SER A 297 5.55 11.99 -3.28
C SER A 297 5.38 10.62 -2.61
N LEU A 298 5.86 9.53 -3.25
CA LEU A 298 5.89 8.18 -2.66
C LEU A 298 6.71 8.18 -1.36
N TYR A 299 7.92 8.74 -1.37
CA TYR A 299 8.73 8.82 -0.15
C TYR A 299 8.05 9.61 0.97
N ALA A 300 7.38 10.72 0.63
CA ALA A 300 6.63 11.49 1.61
C ALA A 300 5.47 10.68 2.21
N HIS A 301 4.77 9.91 1.40
CA HIS A 301 3.71 9.01 1.86
C HIS A 301 4.26 7.93 2.81
N GLU A 302 5.26 7.18 2.37
CA GLU A 302 5.81 6.07 3.14
C GLU A 302 6.50 6.51 4.44
N ILE A 303 7.16 7.66 4.46
CA ILE A 303 7.81 8.17 5.66
C ILE A 303 6.79 8.66 6.68
N PHE A 304 5.69 9.28 6.24
CA PHE A 304 4.62 9.72 7.15
C PHE A 304 3.98 8.55 7.88
N HIS A 305 3.93 7.38 7.26
CA HIS A 305 3.44 6.16 7.88
C HIS A 305 4.24 5.72 9.11
N ALA A 306 5.47 6.15 9.29
CA ALA A 306 6.19 5.88 10.53
C ALA A 306 5.45 6.41 11.78
N TRP A 307 4.62 7.45 11.61
CA TRP A 307 3.67 7.90 12.62
C TRP A 307 2.27 7.35 12.39
N ASN A 308 1.66 7.59 11.24
CA ASN A 308 0.32 7.18 10.82
C ASN A 308 0.45 6.16 9.69
N VAL A 309 0.42 4.90 9.92
CA VAL A 309 -0.31 3.94 10.71
C VAL A 309 0.60 3.10 11.64
N LYS A 310 1.93 3.17 11.50
CA LYS A 310 2.79 2.20 12.23
C LYS A 310 2.80 2.45 13.73
N ARG A 311 2.51 3.65 14.15
CA ARG A 311 2.40 4.02 15.58
C ARG A 311 0.98 4.48 15.93
N LEU A 312 0.47 5.52 15.31
CA LEU A 312 -0.92 5.95 15.47
C LEU A 312 -1.80 5.18 14.49
N ARG A 313 -2.63 4.25 14.96
CA ARG A 313 -3.48 3.40 14.12
C ARG A 313 -4.88 3.24 14.68
N PRO A 314 -5.87 2.89 13.85
CA PRO A 314 -7.20 2.50 14.31
C PRO A 314 -7.16 1.37 15.34
N SER A 315 -8.07 1.40 16.31
CA SER A 315 -8.20 0.35 17.33
C SER A 315 -8.50 -1.02 16.74
N ASP A 316 -9.15 -1.08 15.58
CA ASP A 316 -9.40 -2.32 14.83
C ASP A 316 -8.11 -3.00 14.38
N LEU A 317 -7.02 -2.23 14.17
CA LEU A 317 -5.70 -2.71 13.80
C LEU A 317 -4.74 -2.82 15.01
N TRP A 318 -5.25 -2.71 16.24
CA TRP A 318 -4.44 -2.73 17.44
C TRP A 318 -4.84 -3.83 18.44
N PRO A 319 -3.96 -4.79 18.79
CA PRO A 319 -2.70 -5.11 18.09
C PRO A 319 -2.97 -5.80 16.76
N TYR A 320 -1.96 -5.93 15.91
CA TYR A 320 -2.07 -6.75 14.70
C TYR A 320 -2.27 -8.22 15.05
N ARG A 321 -3.08 -8.90 14.22
CA ARG A 321 -3.24 -10.36 14.17
C ARG A 321 -2.71 -10.82 12.81
N TYR A 322 -1.94 -11.87 12.81
CA TYR A 322 -1.21 -12.31 11.62
C TYR A 322 -1.84 -13.52 10.93
N ASP A 323 -2.87 -14.10 11.54
CA ASP A 323 -3.54 -15.33 11.11
C ASP A 323 -4.76 -15.10 10.21
N GLN A 324 -5.25 -13.87 10.10
CA GLN A 324 -6.49 -13.56 9.40
C GLN A 324 -6.56 -12.10 8.97
N GLU A 325 -7.53 -11.79 8.11
CA GLU A 325 -7.83 -10.40 7.78
C GLU A 325 -8.22 -9.60 9.02
N GLN A 326 -7.89 -8.32 9.01
CA GLN A 326 -8.17 -7.40 10.09
C GLN A 326 -8.75 -6.11 9.50
N SER A 327 -10.05 -6.15 9.16
CA SER A 327 -10.74 -5.07 8.50
C SER A 327 -10.97 -3.88 9.44
N THR A 328 -10.91 -2.68 8.89
CA THR A 328 -11.25 -1.43 9.58
C THR A 328 -11.98 -0.49 8.61
N PRO A 329 -13.00 0.26 9.06
CA PRO A 329 -13.62 1.31 8.25
C PRO A 329 -12.75 2.57 8.14
N LEU A 330 -11.58 2.62 8.79
CA LEU A 330 -10.76 3.82 8.99
C LEU A 330 -9.48 3.84 8.14
N LEU A 331 -9.34 2.99 7.09
CA LEU A 331 -8.18 3.05 6.20
C LEU A 331 -8.04 4.40 5.49
N TRP A 332 -9.14 5.10 5.25
CA TRP A 332 -9.10 6.46 4.71
C TRP A 332 -8.34 7.44 5.62
N ILE A 333 -8.26 7.17 6.94
CA ILE A 333 -7.42 7.91 7.87
C ILE A 333 -5.97 7.42 7.78
N SER A 334 -5.77 6.10 7.75
CA SER A 334 -4.44 5.51 7.67
C SER A 334 -3.73 5.87 6.36
N GLU A 335 -4.44 5.79 5.24
CA GLU A 335 -3.89 5.97 3.89
C GLU A 335 -4.21 7.35 3.31
N GLY A 336 -5.49 7.72 3.33
CA GLY A 336 -5.94 8.97 2.70
C GLY A 336 -5.43 10.22 3.42
N ILE A 337 -5.43 10.25 4.75
CA ILE A 337 -4.82 11.34 5.51
C ILE A 337 -3.30 11.35 5.31
N THR A 338 -2.64 10.18 5.26
CA THR A 338 -1.22 10.10 4.91
C THR A 338 -0.93 10.68 3.53
N ASP A 339 -1.75 10.36 2.53
CA ASP A 339 -1.65 10.91 1.18
C ASP A 339 -1.86 12.45 1.14
N TYR A 340 -2.72 12.99 2.01
CA TYR A 340 -2.82 14.45 2.22
C TYR A 340 -1.55 15.04 2.84
N TYR A 341 -0.96 14.36 3.83
CA TYR A 341 0.26 14.83 4.48
C TYR A 341 1.49 14.69 3.57
N ALA A 342 1.52 13.74 2.64
CA ALA A 342 2.52 13.68 1.59
C ALA A 342 2.50 14.96 0.74
N ASP A 343 1.33 15.35 0.24
CA ASP A 343 1.16 16.61 -0.50
C ASP A 343 1.57 17.84 0.34
N LEU A 344 1.21 17.84 1.64
CA LEU A 344 1.59 18.90 2.56
C LEU A 344 3.10 18.93 2.82
N ALA A 345 3.74 17.78 2.97
CA ALA A 345 5.19 17.71 3.16
C ALA A 345 5.93 18.28 1.95
N GLU A 346 5.49 17.97 0.74
CA GLU A 346 6.08 18.49 -0.49
C GLU A 346 5.91 20.01 -0.60
N VAL A 347 4.72 20.56 -0.38
CA VAL A 347 4.50 22.01 -0.50
C VAL A 347 5.13 22.77 0.67
N ARG A 348 5.03 22.28 1.90
CA ARG A 348 5.62 22.90 3.09
C ARG A 348 7.15 22.89 3.10
N SER A 349 7.76 21.94 2.41
CA SER A 349 9.22 21.86 2.22
C SER A 349 9.72 22.63 0.99
N GLY A 350 8.81 23.08 0.14
CA GLY A 350 9.13 23.78 -1.11
C GLY A 350 9.62 22.85 -2.23
N LEU A 351 9.37 21.53 -2.15
CA LEU A 351 9.56 20.61 -3.27
C LEU A 351 8.61 20.92 -4.40
N ILE A 352 7.34 21.21 -4.08
CA ILE A 352 6.37 21.72 -5.02
C ILE A 352 5.92 23.11 -4.63
N SER A 353 5.45 23.87 -5.61
CA SER A 353 4.86 25.19 -5.40
C SER A 353 3.39 25.08 -4.94
N ALA A 354 2.79 26.18 -4.48
CA ALA A 354 1.35 26.25 -4.22
C ALA A 354 0.52 25.85 -5.45
N VAL A 355 0.95 26.23 -6.66
CA VAL A 355 0.28 25.82 -7.92
C VAL A 355 0.40 24.31 -8.12
N GLY A 356 1.55 23.71 -7.80
CA GLY A 356 1.74 22.26 -7.81
C GLY A 356 0.78 21.55 -6.86
N PHE A 357 0.66 22.03 -5.62
CA PHE A 357 -0.30 21.49 -4.63
C PHE A 357 -1.75 21.59 -5.14
N TYR A 358 -2.15 22.72 -5.73
CA TYR A 358 -3.50 22.85 -6.32
C TYR A 358 -3.71 21.91 -7.50
N SER A 359 -2.66 21.65 -8.30
CA SER A 359 -2.72 20.69 -9.41
C SER A 359 -2.97 19.28 -8.90
N VAL A 360 -2.17 18.79 -7.96
CA VAL A 360 -2.33 17.45 -7.36
C VAL A 360 -3.71 17.29 -6.73
N THR A 361 -4.18 18.30 -5.96
CA THR A 361 -5.54 18.30 -5.40
C THR A 361 -6.61 18.21 -6.50
N SER A 362 -6.43 18.93 -7.60
CA SER A 362 -7.37 18.93 -8.74
C SER A 362 -7.40 17.59 -9.46
N ASP A 363 -6.25 16.92 -9.57
CA ASP A 363 -6.12 15.60 -10.18
C ASP A 363 -6.87 14.56 -9.32
N LYS A 364 -6.72 14.60 -7.98
CA LYS A 364 -7.47 13.76 -7.04
C LYS A 364 -8.99 14.02 -7.14
N ILE A 365 -9.42 15.28 -7.25
CA ILE A 365 -10.85 15.63 -7.48
C ILE A 365 -11.36 14.98 -8.78
N SER A 366 -10.59 15.06 -9.84
CA SER A 366 -10.95 14.49 -11.14
C SER A 366 -10.99 12.96 -11.09
N GLN A 367 -10.01 12.34 -10.43
CA GLN A 367 -9.96 10.90 -10.23
C GLN A 367 -11.19 10.40 -9.47
N VAL A 368 -11.50 10.98 -8.31
CA VAL A 368 -12.67 10.59 -7.50
C VAL A 368 -13.99 10.82 -8.27
N ALA A 369 -14.09 11.91 -9.04
CA ALA A 369 -15.29 12.19 -9.83
C ALA A 369 -15.48 11.24 -11.02
N SER A 370 -14.44 10.52 -11.46
CA SER A 370 -14.50 9.54 -12.55
C SER A 370 -14.90 8.13 -12.10
N LEU A 371 -14.95 7.88 -10.78
CA LEU A 371 -15.24 6.58 -10.19
C LEU A 371 -16.68 6.52 -9.64
N PRO A 372 -17.23 5.32 -9.46
CA PRO A 372 -18.54 5.16 -8.83
C PRO A 372 -18.61 5.83 -7.46
N PRO A 373 -19.75 6.47 -7.10
CA PRO A 373 -19.96 7.04 -5.78
C PRO A 373 -19.83 5.98 -4.67
N THR A 374 -18.77 6.07 -3.86
CA THR A 374 -18.43 5.09 -2.82
C THR A 374 -18.21 5.80 -1.49
N ALA A 375 -18.72 5.28 -0.39
CA ALA A 375 -18.41 5.77 0.95
C ALA A 375 -16.95 5.48 1.30
N LEU A 376 -16.31 6.34 2.08
CA LEU A 376 -14.92 6.10 2.52
C LEU A 376 -14.79 4.88 3.41
N GLU A 377 -15.77 4.65 4.30
CA GLU A 377 -15.81 3.48 5.18
C GLU A 377 -16.05 2.19 4.39
N ASP A 378 -16.96 2.20 3.39
CA ASP A 378 -17.19 1.04 2.51
C ASP A 378 -15.91 0.68 1.74
N ALA A 379 -15.24 1.68 1.17
CA ALA A 379 -13.99 1.48 0.44
C ALA A 379 -12.89 0.92 1.35
N SER A 380 -12.78 1.46 2.58
CA SER A 380 -11.82 0.99 3.59
C SER A 380 -12.05 -0.47 3.97
N LEU A 381 -13.31 -0.87 4.18
CA LEU A 381 -13.67 -2.26 4.51
C LEU A 381 -13.46 -3.21 3.33
N SER A 382 -13.70 -2.73 2.10
CA SER A 382 -13.68 -3.56 0.90
C SER A 382 -12.27 -3.84 0.38
N THR A 383 -11.22 -3.23 0.95
CA THR A 383 -9.84 -3.37 0.45
C THR A 383 -9.39 -4.83 0.39
N TRP A 384 -9.77 -5.66 1.37
CA TRP A 384 -9.40 -7.06 1.47
C TRP A 384 -9.96 -7.99 0.37
N ILE A 385 -10.97 -7.53 -0.36
CA ILE A 385 -11.60 -8.31 -1.46
C ILE A 385 -11.28 -7.76 -2.84
N HIS A 386 -10.47 -6.70 -2.94
CA HIS A 386 -10.00 -6.09 -4.18
C HIS A 386 -11.12 -5.84 -5.20
N PRO A 387 -12.05 -4.88 -4.96
CA PRO A 387 -13.16 -4.58 -5.87
C PRO A 387 -12.69 -4.28 -7.29
N ARG A 388 -13.37 -4.85 -8.30
CA ARG A 388 -12.97 -4.71 -9.71
C ARG A 388 -13.69 -3.59 -10.46
N ASP A 389 -14.41 -2.74 -9.77
CA ASP A 389 -15.16 -1.60 -10.33
C ASP A 389 -14.34 -0.30 -10.38
N GLY A 390 -13.05 -0.37 -10.04
CA GLY A 390 -12.12 0.76 -9.98
C GLY A 390 -12.11 1.48 -8.65
N THR A 391 -12.88 1.03 -7.64
CA THR A 391 -12.94 1.68 -6.31
C THR A 391 -11.95 1.11 -5.30
N GLU A 392 -11.15 0.10 -5.68
CA GLU A 392 -10.23 -0.64 -4.80
C GLU A 392 -9.37 0.26 -3.91
N TYR A 393 -8.84 1.34 -4.47
CA TYR A 393 -7.94 2.28 -3.77
C TYR A 393 -8.52 3.69 -3.63
N ILE A 394 -9.84 3.86 -3.76
CA ILE A 394 -10.47 5.20 -3.74
C ILE A 394 -10.30 5.91 -2.38
N TYR A 395 -10.09 5.16 -1.31
CA TYR A 395 -9.87 5.73 0.03
C TYR A 395 -8.55 6.53 0.14
N TYR A 396 -7.57 6.34 -0.77
CA TYR A 396 -6.40 7.22 -0.88
C TYR A 396 -6.80 8.62 -1.37
N PRO A 397 -7.19 8.83 -2.64
CA PRO A 397 -7.47 10.16 -3.13
C PRO A 397 -8.70 10.79 -2.47
N LYS A 398 -9.76 10.02 -2.21
CA LYS A 398 -10.96 10.54 -1.56
C LYS A 398 -10.73 10.85 -0.09
N GLY A 399 -9.94 10.05 0.63
CA GLY A 399 -9.55 10.32 2.01
C GLY A 399 -8.60 11.52 2.13
N SER A 400 -7.65 11.67 1.20
CA SER A 400 -6.80 12.85 1.08
C SER A 400 -7.62 14.14 0.92
N LEU A 401 -8.62 14.11 0.06
CA LEU A 401 -9.55 15.23 -0.14
C LEU A 401 -10.42 15.48 1.10
N ALA A 402 -10.83 14.45 1.84
CA ALA A 402 -11.52 14.62 3.12
C ALA A 402 -10.63 15.33 4.14
N GLY A 403 -9.36 14.89 4.26
CA GLY A 403 -8.37 15.53 5.10
C GLY A 403 -8.16 17.01 4.78
N PHE A 404 -8.06 17.34 3.50
CA PHE A 404 -7.96 18.72 3.03
C PHE A 404 -9.18 19.57 3.44
N LEU A 405 -10.39 19.05 3.26
CA LEU A 405 -11.61 19.76 3.65
C LEU A 405 -11.72 19.91 5.18
N ILE A 406 -11.39 18.87 5.94
CA ILE A 406 -11.38 18.89 7.40
C ILE A 406 -10.37 19.93 7.91
N ASP A 407 -9.14 19.97 7.35
CA ASP A 407 -8.13 20.97 7.75
C ASP A 407 -8.60 22.40 7.46
N ILE A 408 -9.22 22.66 6.31
CA ILE A 408 -9.83 23.97 6.01
C ILE A 408 -10.88 24.34 7.06
N ILE A 409 -11.79 23.42 7.39
CA ILE A 409 -12.89 23.68 8.34
C ILE A 409 -12.36 23.94 9.75
N ILE A 410 -11.36 23.16 10.21
CA ILE A 410 -10.69 23.37 11.50
C ILE A 410 -10.05 24.76 11.55
N ARG A 411 -9.27 25.10 10.52
CA ARG A 411 -8.56 26.40 10.45
C ARG A 411 -9.51 27.57 10.40
N ASP A 412 -10.59 27.48 9.63
CA ASP A 412 -11.60 28.54 9.59
C ASP A 412 -12.32 28.67 10.94
N ALA A 413 -12.78 27.57 11.53
CA ALA A 413 -13.50 27.59 12.81
C ALA A 413 -12.63 28.10 13.97
N SER A 414 -11.32 27.85 13.93
CA SER A 414 -10.36 28.26 14.96
C SER A 414 -9.68 29.61 14.67
N ASP A 415 -10.06 30.33 13.61
CA ASP A 415 -9.34 31.50 13.11
C ASP A 415 -7.84 31.22 12.87
N ASN A 416 -7.56 30.08 12.25
CA ASN A 416 -6.22 29.53 11.95
C ASN A 416 -5.32 29.30 13.20
N ARG A 417 -5.91 29.11 14.39
CA ARG A 417 -5.15 28.78 15.61
C ARG A 417 -4.91 27.29 15.77
N ARG A 418 -5.68 26.46 15.08
CA ARG A 418 -5.60 25.01 15.07
C ARG A 418 -5.66 24.51 13.62
N SER A 419 -5.20 23.28 13.45
CA SER A 419 -5.14 22.59 12.16
C SER A 419 -5.35 21.08 12.35
N LEU A 420 -5.36 20.33 11.26
CA LEU A 420 -5.35 18.86 11.31
C LEU A 420 -4.06 18.33 11.98
N ASP A 421 -2.93 19.07 11.92
CA ASP A 421 -1.69 18.71 12.62
C ASP A 421 -1.93 18.58 14.14
N ASP A 422 -2.82 19.41 14.72
CA ASP A 422 -3.16 19.33 16.15
C ASP A 422 -3.95 18.05 16.47
N VAL A 423 -4.83 17.61 15.59
CA VAL A 423 -5.60 16.36 15.73
C VAL A 423 -4.66 15.16 15.71
N MET A 424 -3.77 15.10 14.70
CA MET A 424 -2.79 14.00 14.57
C MET A 424 -1.88 13.93 15.79
N ARG A 425 -1.38 15.07 16.24
CA ARG A 425 -0.52 15.15 17.44
C ARG A 425 -1.26 14.78 18.72
N GLU A 426 -2.52 15.20 18.87
CA GLU A 426 -3.34 14.85 20.02
C GLU A 426 -3.50 13.34 20.12
N LEU A 427 -4.00 12.68 19.07
CA LEU A 427 -4.21 11.24 19.05
C LEU A 427 -2.89 10.45 19.19
N TYR A 428 -1.81 10.91 18.57
CA TYR A 428 -0.50 10.31 18.77
C TYR A 428 -0.08 10.27 20.24
N ASN A 429 -0.34 11.36 20.98
CA ASN A 429 0.01 11.47 22.40
C ASN A 429 -0.99 10.76 23.33
N THR A 430 -2.29 10.75 23.00
CA THR A 430 -3.33 10.18 23.85
C THR A 430 -3.57 8.70 23.61
N ASP A 431 -3.27 8.20 22.42
CA ASP A 431 -3.55 6.83 22.02
C ASP A 431 -2.26 6.02 21.86
N TYR A 432 -1.43 6.30 20.87
CA TYR A 432 -0.21 5.54 20.65
C TYR A 432 0.71 5.52 21.89
N LYS A 433 1.00 6.70 22.50
CA LYS A 433 1.89 6.75 23.68
C LYS A 433 1.30 6.08 24.93
N ASN A 434 0.02 5.72 24.89
CA ASN A 434 -0.64 4.92 25.92
C ASN A 434 -0.88 3.46 25.46
N ASN A 435 -0.17 3.03 24.42
CA ASN A 435 -0.18 1.65 23.89
C ASN A 435 -1.58 1.19 23.46
N ARG A 436 -2.31 2.03 22.74
CA ARG A 436 -3.64 1.71 22.18
C ARG A 436 -3.86 2.37 20.81
N GLY A 437 -4.79 1.82 20.06
CA GLY A 437 -5.32 2.42 18.84
C GLY A 437 -6.48 3.40 19.15
N PHE A 438 -6.76 4.32 18.21
CA PHE A 438 -7.88 5.25 18.30
C PHE A 438 -9.15 4.68 17.67
N THR A 439 -10.30 5.10 18.18
CA THR A 439 -11.63 4.79 17.62
C THR A 439 -12.12 5.92 16.70
N SER A 440 -13.15 5.63 15.88
CA SER A 440 -13.83 6.65 15.06
C SER A 440 -14.35 7.81 15.93
N ASP A 441 -14.93 7.51 17.08
CA ASP A 441 -15.47 8.53 18.00
C ASP A 441 -14.35 9.43 18.57
N GLU A 442 -13.19 8.87 18.88
CA GLU A 442 -12.03 9.64 19.35
C GLU A 442 -11.48 10.55 18.26
N TRP A 443 -11.41 10.05 17.01
CA TRP A 443 -11.03 10.85 15.84
C TRP A 443 -11.96 12.06 15.68
N TRP A 444 -13.27 11.84 15.59
CA TRP A 444 -14.23 12.94 15.39
C TRP A 444 -14.32 13.88 16.59
N SER A 445 -14.11 13.37 17.79
CA SER A 445 -14.01 14.18 19.00
C SER A 445 -12.79 15.11 18.97
N ALA A 446 -11.63 14.60 18.54
CA ALA A 446 -10.40 15.40 18.39
C ALA A 446 -10.56 16.46 17.28
N VAL A 447 -11.14 16.10 16.14
CA VAL A 447 -11.48 17.02 15.05
C VAL A 447 -12.41 18.14 15.55
N GLY A 448 -13.45 17.78 16.30
CA GLY A 448 -14.40 18.75 16.89
C GLY A 448 -13.72 19.70 17.87
N ARG A 449 -12.84 19.20 18.74
CA ARG A 449 -12.04 20.04 19.67
C ARG A 449 -11.14 21.02 18.92
N ALA A 450 -10.44 20.54 17.90
CA ALA A 450 -9.59 21.39 17.07
C ALA A 450 -10.38 22.48 16.34
N ALA A 451 -11.64 22.21 16.00
CA ALA A 451 -12.56 23.14 15.35
C ALA A 451 -13.39 23.98 16.33
N ASN A 452 -12.89 24.26 17.54
CA ASN A 452 -13.59 25.04 18.57
C ASN A 452 -14.99 24.50 18.94
N GLY A 453 -15.16 23.17 18.96
CA GLY A 453 -16.43 22.52 19.31
C GLY A 453 -17.43 22.42 18.15
N LYS A 454 -17.01 22.71 16.92
CA LYS A 454 -17.88 22.52 15.75
C LYS A 454 -18.19 21.03 15.55
N SER A 455 -19.47 20.70 15.34
CA SER A 455 -19.88 19.33 15.02
C SER A 455 -19.49 18.95 13.58
N PHE A 456 -19.01 17.73 13.40
CA PHE A 456 -18.75 17.11 12.11
C PHE A 456 -19.74 15.98 11.79
N THR A 457 -20.81 15.82 12.55
CA THR A 457 -21.82 14.76 12.35
C THR A 457 -22.41 14.80 10.94
N ASP A 458 -22.75 15.99 10.43
CA ASP A 458 -23.26 16.14 9.06
C ASP A 458 -22.19 15.84 8.01
N PHE A 459 -20.95 16.25 8.24
CA PHE A 459 -19.83 15.94 7.36
C PHE A 459 -19.59 14.43 7.30
N TYR A 460 -19.55 13.76 8.43
CA TYR A 460 -19.43 12.31 8.53
C TYR A 460 -20.54 11.59 7.77
N ALA A 461 -21.79 11.88 8.11
CA ALA A 461 -22.95 11.19 7.55
C ALA A 461 -23.11 11.35 6.02
N ARG A 462 -22.65 12.48 5.46
CA ARG A 462 -22.81 12.76 4.03
C ARG A 462 -21.63 12.33 3.19
N TYR A 463 -20.39 12.48 3.70
CA TYR A 463 -19.17 12.42 2.89
C TYR A 463 -18.21 11.28 3.28
N VAL A 464 -18.35 10.71 4.48
CA VAL A 464 -17.51 9.62 4.97
C VAL A 464 -18.28 8.30 4.96
N ASP A 465 -19.38 8.21 5.71
CA ASP A 465 -20.34 7.10 5.68
C ASP A 465 -21.28 7.20 4.44
N GLY A 466 -21.58 8.43 4.01
CA GLY A 466 -22.38 8.71 2.81
C GLY A 466 -21.55 8.79 1.53
N ARG A 467 -22.29 8.91 0.41
CA ARG A 467 -21.71 8.92 -0.95
C ARG A 467 -21.90 10.26 -1.67
N GLU A 468 -22.25 11.33 -0.93
CA GLU A 468 -22.46 12.64 -1.53
C GLU A 468 -21.14 13.22 -2.07
N PRO A 469 -21.18 13.95 -3.20
CA PRO A 469 -20.03 14.71 -3.66
C PRO A 469 -19.59 15.75 -2.63
N TYR A 470 -18.28 15.94 -2.49
CA TYR A 470 -17.73 16.92 -1.55
C TYR A 470 -18.21 18.35 -1.82
N PRO A 471 -18.45 19.16 -0.76
CA PRO A 471 -19.04 20.49 -0.85
C PRO A 471 -18.01 21.58 -1.22
N TRP A 472 -17.37 21.44 -2.39
CA TRP A 472 -16.27 22.30 -2.82
C TRP A 472 -16.62 23.78 -2.78
N ASP A 473 -17.79 24.15 -3.29
CA ASP A 473 -18.23 25.54 -3.39
C ASP A 473 -18.57 26.16 -2.00
N ALA A 474 -18.77 25.34 -0.96
CA ALA A 474 -18.98 25.79 0.41
C ALA A 474 -17.67 25.87 1.21
N VAL A 475 -16.72 24.96 1.00
CA VAL A 475 -15.53 24.83 1.85
C VAL A 475 -14.31 25.56 1.28
N LEU A 476 -14.03 25.48 -0.02
CA LEU A 476 -12.85 26.14 -0.60
C LEU A 476 -12.78 27.64 -0.34
N PRO A 477 -13.90 28.41 -0.37
CA PRO A 477 -13.88 29.85 -0.06
C PRO A 477 -13.39 30.18 1.35
N LEU A 478 -13.54 29.26 2.32
CA LEU A 478 -13.03 29.42 3.69
C LEU A 478 -11.50 29.55 3.73
N ALA A 479 -10.83 28.96 2.73
CA ALA A 479 -9.38 29.05 2.52
C ALA A 479 -9.01 29.98 1.36
N GLY A 480 -9.91 30.83 0.87
CA GLY A 480 -9.64 31.75 -0.22
C GLY A 480 -9.32 31.06 -1.53
N MET A 481 -9.90 29.89 -1.75
CA MET A 481 -9.80 29.10 -2.98
C MET A 481 -11.18 28.91 -3.60
N ARG A 482 -11.23 28.50 -4.84
CA ARG A 482 -12.45 28.13 -5.56
C ARG A 482 -12.19 27.03 -6.55
N LEU A 483 -13.22 26.29 -6.93
CA LEU A 483 -13.15 25.34 -8.00
C LEU A 483 -13.50 26.05 -9.34
N ALA A 484 -12.48 26.27 -10.17
CA ALA A 484 -12.69 26.72 -11.53
C ALA A 484 -13.11 25.51 -12.38
N ARG A 485 -14.16 25.67 -13.17
CA ARG A 485 -14.67 24.65 -14.09
C ARG A 485 -14.54 25.17 -15.50
N ASP A 486 -13.63 24.59 -16.25
CA ASP A 486 -13.40 24.94 -17.65
C ASP A 486 -13.87 23.80 -18.55
N THR A 487 -14.59 24.12 -19.61
CA THR A 487 -14.90 23.12 -20.63
C THR A 487 -13.72 23.00 -21.57
N ILE A 488 -13.06 21.85 -21.51
CA ILE A 488 -11.94 21.53 -22.40
C ILE A 488 -12.43 20.59 -23.48
N ASN A 489 -12.19 21.01 -24.71
CA ASN A 489 -12.39 20.16 -25.87
C ASN A 489 -11.06 19.52 -26.25
N SER A 490 -11.04 18.22 -26.35
CA SER A 490 -9.86 17.47 -26.75
C SER A 490 -10.19 16.44 -27.83
N PRO A 491 -9.29 16.26 -28.81
CA PRO A 491 -9.45 15.20 -29.79
C PRO A 491 -9.25 13.85 -29.08
N GLN A 492 -10.17 12.93 -29.25
CA GLN A 492 -10.10 11.61 -28.66
C GLN A 492 -10.18 10.50 -29.69
N VAL A 493 -9.39 9.45 -29.48
CA VAL A 493 -9.48 8.19 -30.24
C VAL A 493 -10.56 7.30 -29.64
N GLY A 494 -10.66 7.24 -28.32
CA GLY A 494 -11.65 6.44 -27.57
C GLY A 494 -11.30 4.96 -27.50
N ILE A 495 -10.07 4.64 -27.10
CA ILE A 495 -9.55 3.30 -26.92
C ILE A 495 -8.99 3.19 -25.50
N GLU A 496 -9.34 2.12 -24.81
CA GLU A 496 -8.60 1.64 -23.63
C GLU A 496 -7.62 0.56 -24.09
N SER A 497 -6.41 0.56 -23.56
CA SER A 497 -5.36 -0.33 -24.05
C SER A 497 -4.37 -0.71 -22.93
N VAL A 498 -3.75 -1.86 -23.09
CA VAL A 498 -2.67 -2.37 -22.25
C VAL A 498 -1.42 -2.60 -23.08
N GLN A 499 -0.27 -2.22 -22.59
CA GLN A 499 1.03 -2.48 -23.21
C GLN A 499 1.59 -3.79 -22.67
N ASP A 500 2.02 -4.68 -23.58
CA ASP A 500 2.80 -5.86 -23.24
C ASP A 500 4.04 -6.01 -24.16
N SER A 501 4.74 -7.12 -24.05
CA SER A 501 5.93 -7.40 -24.85
C SER A 501 5.67 -7.49 -26.37
N SER A 502 4.41 -7.65 -26.78
CA SER A 502 4.01 -7.71 -28.20
C SER A 502 3.47 -6.38 -28.73
N GLY A 503 3.21 -5.41 -27.88
CA GLY A 503 2.77 -4.05 -28.23
C GLY A 503 1.52 -3.58 -27.47
N LEU A 504 0.83 -2.56 -27.98
CA LEU A 504 -0.31 -1.93 -27.35
C LEU A 504 -1.63 -2.60 -27.75
N HIS A 505 -2.21 -3.39 -26.88
CA HIS A 505 -3.45 -4.14 -27.11
C HIS A 505 -4.69 -3.34 -26.68
N VAL A 506 -5.67 -3.28 -27.55
CA VAL A 506 -6.99 -2.68 -27.25
C VAL A 506 -7.74 -3.59 -26.29
N THR A 507 -8.09 -3.10 -25.11
CA THR A 507 -8.88 -3.82 -24.10
C THR A 507 -10.35 -3.44 -24.16
N ALA A 508 -10.67 -2.16 -24.44
CA ALA A 508 -12.02 -1.69 -24.64
C ALA A 508 -12.07 -0.55 -25.67
N VAL A 509 -13.26 -0.36 -26.22
CA VAL A 509 -13.53 0.75 -27.15
C VAL A 509 -14.70 1.56 -26.61
N VAL A 510 -14.48 2.86 -26.44
CA VAL A 510 -15.49 3.77 -25.85
C VAL A 510 -16.68 3.92 -26.82
N PRO A 511 -17.92 3.72 -26.35
CA PRO A 511 -19.11 3.91 -27.16
C PRO A 511 -19.20 5.33 -27.76
N GLY A 512 -19.56 5.42 -29.04
CA GLY A 512 -19.66 6.71 -29.77
C GLY A 512 -18.32 7.34 -30.17
N SER A 513 -17.20 6.69 -29.88
CA SER A 513 -15.86 7.23 -30.18
C SER A 513 -15.46 7.07 -31.65
N ALA A 514 -14.41 7.79 -32.03
CA ALA A 514 -13.78 7.67 -33.35
C ALA A 514 -13.34 6.21 -33.64
N ALA A 515 -12.79 5.52 -32.65
CA ALA A 515 -12.36 4.13 -32.77
C ALA A 515 -13.54 3.18 -33.00
N GLN A 516 -14.66 3.33 -32.23
CA GLN A 516 -15.84 2.52 -32.44
C GLN A 516 -16.43 2.71 -33.84
N MET A 517 -16.58 3.97 -34.27
CA MET A 517 -17.10 4.30 -35.60
C MET A 517 -16.24 3.76 -36.74
N ALA A 518 -14.92 3.65 -36.51
CA ALA A 518 -13.96 3.07 -37.46
C ALA A 518 -13.91 1.53 -37.43
N GLY A 519 -14.55 0.88 -36.45
CA GLY A 519 -14.57 -0.58 -36.32
C GLY A 519 -13.35 -1.19 -35.63
N VAL A 520 -12.70 -0.43 -34.75
CA VAL A 520 -11.70 -0.99 -33.79
C VAL A 520 -12.39 -1.92 -32.83
N LEU A 521 -11.76 -3.05 -32.49
CA LEU A 521 -12.33 -4.08 -31.61
C LEU A 521 -11.37 -4.37 -30.45
N PRO A 522 -11.91 -4.78 -29.28
CA PRO A 522 -11.08 -5.38 -28.25
C PRO A 522 -10.29 -6.58 -28.78
N GLY A 523 -9.01 -6.68 -28.40
CA GLY A 523 -8.07 -7.68 -28.90
C GLY A 523 -7.25 -7.24 -30.13
N ASP A 524 -7.52 -6.10 -30.72
CA ASP A 524 -6.67 -5.53 -31.76
C ASP A 524 -5.33 -5.09 -31.18
N LEU A 525 -4.24 -5.30 -31.91
CA LEU A 525 -2.95 -4.69 -31.63
C LEU A 525 -2.90 -3.33 -32.33
N LEU A 526 -2.87 -2.24 -31.58
CA LEU A 526 -2.81 -0.88 -32.12
C LEU A 526 -1.39 -0.56 -32.60
N LEU A 527 -1.23 -0.13 -33.84
CA LEU A 527 0.06 0.18 -34.46
C LEU A 527 0.27 1.67 -34.69
N ALA A 528 -0.73 2.36 -35.20
CA ALA A 528 -0.65 3.79 -35.47
C ALA A 528 -2.01 4.48 -35.40
N VAL A 529 -2.02 5.75 -35.02
CA VAL A 529 -3.20 6.61 -35.06
C VAL A 529 -2.83 7.91 -35.79
N GLY A 530 -3.60 8.25 -36.81
CA GLY A 530 -3.35 9.44 -37.60
C GLY A 530 -1.98 9.43 -38.31
N GLY A 531 -1.44 8.25 -38.58
CA GLY A 531 -0.10 8.11 -39.16
C GLY A 531 1.06 8.31 -38.17
N ILE A 532 0.77 8.32 -36.86
CA ILE A 532 1.77 8.40 -35.81
C ILE A 532 1.82 7.02 -35.16
N ASN A 533 3.03 6.38 -35.12
CA ASN A 533 3.24 5.10 -34.46
C ASN A 533 2.97 5.23 -32.96
N VAL A 534 2.19 4.31 -32.39
CA VAL A 534 1.82 4.34 -30.96
C VAL A 534 2.98 4.03 -30.02
N ASP A 535 4.01 3.33 -30.50
CA ASP A 535 5.25 3.06 -29.75
C ASP A 535 6.21 4.27 -29.72
N ASP A 536 5.89 5.36 -30.40
CA ASP A 536 6.70 6.57 -30.37
C ASP A 536 6.56 7.25 -28.99
N PRO A 537 7.65 7.41 -28.22
CA PRO A 537 7.59 8.05 -26.90
C PRO A 537 7.00 9.48 -26.93
N ALA A 538 7.07 10.14 -28.09
CA ALA A 538 6.49 11.45 -28.30
C ALA A 538 5.07 11.40 -28.90
N TRP A 539 4.41 10.25 -28.91
CA TRP A 539 3.11 10.06 -29.56
C TRP A 539 2.07 11.12 -29.14
N SER A 540 1.88 11.30 -27.83
CA SER A 540 0.87 12.24 -27.30
C SER A 540 1.13 13.68 -27.73
N SER A 541 2.39 14.11 -27.78
CA SER A 541 2.75 15.46 -28.22
C SER A 541 2.56 15.64 -29.73
N LYS A 542 2.95 14.65 -30.54
CA LYS A 542 2.76 14.62 -31.98
C LYS A 542 1.28 14.57 -32.36
N PHE A 543 0.49 13.74 -31.66
CA PHE A 543 -0.95 13.66 -31.84
C PHE A 543 -1.62 15.00 -31.54
N ARG A 544 -1.31 15.61 -30.41
CA ARG A 544 -1.82 16.93 -30.04
C ARG A 544 -1.40 18.03 -31.00
N ALA A 545 -0.17 18.02 -31.45
CA ALA A 545 0.33 18.96 -32.44
C ALA A 545 -0.42 18.85 -33.79
N LYS A 546 -0.72 17.61 -34.23
CA LYS A 546 -1.40 17.33 -35.48
C LYS A 546 -2.89 17.62 -35.43
N TYR A 547 -3.56 17.17 -34.37
CA TYR A 547 -5.03 17.15 -34.28
C TYR A 547 -5.62 18.20 -33.32
N GLY A 548 -4.80 18.80 -32.46
CA GLY A 548 -5.27 19.74 -31.43
C GLY A 548 -5.90 21.05 -31.95
N ARG A 549 -5.89 21.28 -33.28
CA ARG A 549 -6.57 22.39 -33.93
C ARG A 549 -7.31 21.96 -35.21
N SER A 550 -7.37 20.67 -35.47
CA SER A 550 -8.05 20.14 -36.66
C SER A 550 -9.56 20.19 -36.47
N PRO A 551 -10.34 20.48 -37.52
CA PRO A 551 -11.80 20.45 -37.44
C PRO A 551 -12.35 19.08 -37.08
N GLU A 552 -13.52 19.06 -36.43
CA GLU A 552 -14.32 17.83 -36.24
C GLU A 552 -14.47 17.07 -37.57
N GLY A 553 -14.36 15.75 -37.56
CA GLY A 553 -14.48 14.91 -38.74
C GLY A 553 -13.24 14.86 -39.64
N SER A 554 -12.12 15.53 -39.28
CA SER A 554 -10.84 15.42 -40.01
C SER A 554 -10.38 13.96 -40.13
N PRO A 555 -9.78 13.54 -41.28
CA PRO A 555 -9.29 12.17 -41.43
C PRO A 555 -8.25 11.81 -40.35
N MET A 556 -8.46 10.69 -39.67
CA MET A 556 -7.59 10.20 -38.60
C MET A 556 -7.48 8.66 -38.70
N PRO A 557 -6.79 8.13 -39.74
CA PRO A 557 -6.74 6.68 -39.94
C PRO A 557 -6.12 5.98 -38.73
N ILE A 558 -6.69 4.81 -38.36
CA ILE A 558 -6.20 3.96 -37.29
C ILE A 558 -5.67 2.67 -37.92
N VAL A 559 -4.42 2.32 -37.63
CA VAL A 559 -3.82 1.07 -38.12
C VAL A 559 -3.77 0.10 -36.96
N VAL A 560 -4.40 -1.05 -37.17
CA VAL A 560 -4.42 -2.17 -36.22
C VAL A 560 -3.90 -3.43 -36.86
N ARG A 561 -3.41 -4.38 -36.04
CA ARG A 561 -3.16 -5.77 -36.45
C ARG A 561 -4.22 -6.66 -35.82
N ARG A 562 -5.05 -7.25 -36.69
CA ARG A 562 -6.14 -8.17 -36.31
C ARG A 562 -5.93 -9.51 -36.98
N ASN A 563 -5.90 -10.62 -36.21
CA ASN A 563 -5.64 -11.96 -36.71
C ASN A 563 -4.35 -12.07 -37.57
N GLY A 564 -3.30 -11.39 -37.11
CA GLY A 564 -1.99 -11.37 -37.77
C GLY A 564 -1.89 -10.49 -39.04
N ARG A 565 -2.97 -9.81 -39.46
CA ARG A 565 -3.01 -8.94 -40.64
C ARG A 565 -3.16 -7.48 -40.24
N GLU A 566 -2.39 -6.61 -40.85
CA GLU A 566 -2.52 -5.18 -40.69
C GLU A 566 -3.73 -4.66 -41.48
N GLN A 567 -4.50 -3.77 -40.84
CA GLN A 567 -5.68 -3.15 -41.39
C GLN A 567 -5.64 -1.66 -41.08
N SER A 568 -5.86 -0.84 -42.10
CA SER A 568 -6.07 0.59 -41.95
C SER A 568 -7.57 0.87 -41.91
N LEU A 569 -8.02 1.38 -40.77
CA LEU A 569 -9.41 1.73 -40.52
C LEU A 569 -9.60 3.22 -40.74
N GLU A 570 -10.64 3.62 -41.49
CA GLU A 570 -10.97 5.02 -41.74
C GLU A 570 -11.68 5.62 -40.54
N ALA A 571 -10.90 6.14 -39.58
CA ALA A 571 -11.44 6.94 -38.48
C ALA A 571 -11.49 8.42 -38.83
N ARG A 572 -12.38 9.11 -38.17
CA ARG A 572 -12.51 10.56 -38.23
C ARG A 572 -12.33 11.14 -36.85
N LEU A 573 -11.64 12.28 -36.80
CA LEU A 573 -11.40 13.00 -35.54
C LEU A 573 -12.74 13.31 -34.87
N HIS A 574 -12.84 12.98 -33.60
CA HIS A 574 -13.97 13.32 -32.76
C HIS A 574 -13.48 14.13 -31.54
N TRP A 575 -14.13 15.29 -31.34
CA TRP A 575 -13.84 16.13 -30.19
C TRP A 575 -14.77 15.80 -29.06
N VAL A 576 -14.19 15.54 -27.90
CA VAL A 576 -14.95 15.32 -26.67
C VAL A 576 -14.79 16.53 -25.75
N SER A 577 -15.92 17.06 -25.34
CA SER A 577 -15.98 18.11 -24.33
C SER A 577 -16.00 17.49 -22.96
N ARG A 578 -15.06 17.84 -22.11
CA ARG A 578 -15.07 17.47 -20.69
C ARG A 578 -14.98 18.72 -19.83
N VAL A 579 -15.65 18.69 -18.69
CA VAL A 579 -15.47 19.73 -17.67
C VAL A 579 -14.24 19.34 -16.84
N GLU A 580 -13.23 20.17 -16.88
CA GLU A 580 -12.06 20.04 -16.03
C GLU A 580 -12.23 20.97 -14.82
N SER A 581 -12.15 20.39 -13.64
CA SER A 581 -12.26 21.13 -12.38
C SER A 581 -10.87 21.39 -11.83
N ARG A 582 -10.54 22.65 -11.55
CA ARG A 582 -9.24 23.04 -11.01
C ARG A 582 -9.39 23.90 -9.76
N VAL A 583 -8.65 23.54 -8.69
CA VAL A 583 -8.52 24.39 -7.51
C VAL A 583 -7.63 25.58 -7.86
N VAL A 584 -8.15 26.76 -7.65
CA VAL A 584 -7.43 28.01 -7.89
C VAL A 584 -7.66 29.00 -6.74
N GLU A 585 -6.77 29.96 -6.58
CA GLU A 585 -6.97 31.05 -5.63
C GLU A 585 -8.14 31.95 -6.03
N ASP A 586 -8.91 32.38 -5.05
CA ASP A 586 -9.90 33.44 -5.27
C ASP A 586 -9.23 34.82 -5.03
N PRO A 587 -9.08 35.64 -6.06
CA PRO A 587 -8.48 36.97 -5.90
C PRO A 587 -9.28 37.90 -4.95
N ARG A 588 -10.56 37.57 -4.71
CA ARG A 588 -11.45 38.34 -3.83
C ARG A 588 -11.49 37.77 -2.40
N ALA A 589 -10.64 36.80 -2.07
CA ALA A 589 -10.60 36.16 -0.76
C ALA A 589 -10.42 37.20 0.37
N SER A 590 -11.13 36.99 1.49
CA SER A 590 -10.97 37.78 2.70
C SER A 590 -9.57 37.61 3.30
N ALA A 591 -9.16 38.51 4.19
CA ALA A 591 -7.88 38.38 4.90
C ALA A 591 -7.83 37.09 5.72
N LYS A 592 -8.93 36.71 6.39
CA LYS A 592 -9.05 35.44 7.13
C LYS A 592 -8.84 34.24 6.21
N ALA A 593 -9.54 34.19 5.09
CA ALA A 593 -9.44 33.08 4.16
C ALA A 593 -8.02 32.94 3.58
N ARG A 594 -7.34 34.06 3.29
CA ARG A 594 -5.93 34.03 2.87
C ARG A 594 -5.01 33.49 3.97
N ARG A 595 -5.24 33.84 5.24
CA ARG A 595 -4.47 33.26 6.37
C ARG A 595 -4.67 31.76 6.51
N VAL A 596 -5.90 31.26 6.33
CA VAL A 596 -6.19 29.83 6.32
C VAL A 596 -5.39 29.13 5.23
N ARG A 597 -5.41 29.64 3.99
CA ARG A 597 -4.63 29.12 2.87
C ARG A 597 -3.14 29.08 3.15
N GLU A 598 -2.58 30.22 3.59
CA GLU A 598 -1.16 30.31 3.95
C GLU A 598 -0.80 29.35 5.09
N GLY A 599 -1.72 29.16 6.05
CA GLY A 599 -1.56 28.20 7.13
C GLY A 599 -1.44 26.75 6.62
N ILE A 600 -2.25 26.36 5.64
CA ILE A 600 -2.17 25.03 4.99
C ILE A 600 -0.81 24.89 4.30
N LEU A 601 -0.49 25.82 3.40
CA LEU A 601 0.69 25.75 2.52
C LEU A 601 2.03 25.83 3.29
N ARG A 602 2.05 26.48 4.46
CA ARG A 602 3.27 26.68 5.26
C ARG A 602 3.34 25.87 6.55
N GLY A 603 2.25 25.17 6.91
CA GLY A 603 2.16 24.47 8.19
C GLY A 603 2.17 25.40 9.40
N THR A 604 1.58 26.60 9.29
CA THR A 604 1.55 27.59 10.37
C THR A 604 0.15 27.78 10.93
N THR A 605 0.09 28.00 12.25
CA THR A 605 -1.13 28.30 13.01
C THR A 605 -0.97 29.66 13.68
N ARG A 606 -1.41 30.72 13.01
CA ARG A 606 -1.39 32.09 13.55
C ARG A 606 -2.71 32.78 13.20
N PRO A 607 -3.30 33.58 14.14
CA PRO A 607 -4.55 34.30 13.92
C PRO A 607 -4.41 35.43 12.90
#